data_e8aaf19a754cec65a104e08d1eacb008
#
_entry.id   e8aaf19a754cec65a104e08d1eacb008
#
_cell.length_a   1.000
_cell.length_b   1.000
_cell.length_c   1.000
_cell.angle_alpha   90.00
_cell.angle_beta   90.00
_cell.angle_gamma   90.00
#
_symmetry.space_group_name_H-M   'P 1'
#
loop_
_entity.id
_entity.type
_entity.pdbx_description
1 polymer ?
#
loop_
_entity_poly.entity_id
_entity_poly.type
_entity_poly.pdbx_seq_one_letter_code
_entity_poly.pdbx_strand_id
1 'polypeptide(L)'
;QDDITDKADLVITSYMINELKEASKEKVIKDILQAFNKLVIFIEPGTPEGFNNIRKVQRLAIESNLNIIAPCTCQTECSLPVDDWCHSIVRVERSKVHKFVKDADVPYEDEKFSYIAISREKINNSGARILRHPNISSGFIKVKLCNNGSIEEKTITKKEKDLFKKVKKLKCGDLI
;
A
#
# COMPACT_ATOMS: atom_id res chain seq x y z
N GLN A 1 16.23 -26.74 -0.75
CA GLN A 1 15.32 -25.60 -1.03
C GLN A 1 15.54 -25.29 -2.50
N ASP A 2 14.56 -25.70 -3.33
CA ASP A 2 14.68 -25.53 -4.77
C ASP A 2 14.63 -24.03 -5.09
N ASP A 3 15.63 -23.56 -5.82
CA ASP A 3 15.66 -22.19 -6.31
C ASP A 3 14.52 -21.99 -7.31
N ILE A 4 13.85 -20.84 -7.25
CA ILE A 4 12.80 -20.48 -8.23
C ILE A 4 13.49 -20.26 -9.58
N THR A 5 13.43 -21.28 -10.45
CA THR A 5 14.09 -21.25 -11.77
C THR A 5 13.20 -20.66 -12.85
N ASP A 6 11.88 -20.79 -12.71
CA ASP A 6 10.91 -20.31 -13.69
C ASP A 6 10.39 -18.92 -13.34
N LYS A 7 10.36 -18.04 -14.36
CA LYS A 7 9.81 -16.68 -14.23
C LYS A 7 8.38 -16.64 -14.71
N ALA A 8 7.53 -15.98 -13.94
CA ALA A 8 6.14 -15.70 -14.29
C ALA A 8 5.94 -14.25 -14.73
N ASP A 9 4.98 -13.97 -15.59
CA ASP A 9 4.62 -12.60 -15.97
C ASP A 9 4.05 -11.82 -14.78
N LEU A 10 3.31 -12.49 -13.91
CA LEU A 10 2.75 -11.97 -12.69
C LEU A 10 3.09 -12.85 -11.50
N VAL A 11 3.65 -12.27 -10.46
CA VAL A 11 3.86 -12.91 -9.15
C VAL A 11 3.09 -12.14 -8.10
N ILE A 12 2.32 -12.83 -7.26
CA ILE A 12 1.58 -12.23 -6.14
C ILE A 12 1.96 -12.98 -4.87
N THR A 13 2.32 -12.23 -3.83
CA THR A 13 2.49 -12.76 -2.48
C THR A 13 1.48 -12.06 -1.56
N SER A 14 0.80 -12.83 -0.71
CA SER A 14 -0.19 -12.28 0.21
C SER A 14 0.02 -12.86 1.60
N TYR A 15 0.32 -11.99 2.56
CA TYR A 15 0.55 -12.29 3.98
C TYR A 15 1.70 -13.29 4.24
N MET A 16 2.56 -13.50 3.23
CA MET A 16 3.61 -14.52 3.29
C MET A 16 4.85 -14.03 4.03
N ILE A 17 5.28 -12.79 3.78
CA ILE A 17 6.52 -12.26 4.39
C ILE A 17 6.37 -12.17 5.91
N ASN A 18 5.16 -11.89 6.39
CA ASN A 18 4.86 -11.80 7.82
C ASN A 18 5.06 -13.14 8.55
N GLU A 19 4.85 -14.26 7.87
CA GLU A 19 4.99 -15.61 8.43
C GLU A 19 6.45 -16.11 8.47
N LEU A 20 7.37 -15.41 7.78
CA LEU A 20 8.76 -15.81 7.71
C LEU A 20 9.57 -15.38 8.94
N LYS A 21 10.57 -16.18 9.30
CA LYS A 21 11.59 -15.78 10.27
C LYS A 21 12.37 -14.57 9.73
N GLU A 22 12.66 -13.61 10.61
CA GLU A 22 13.31 -12.35 10.23
C GLU A 22 14.59 -12.56 9.41
N ALA A 23 15.43 -13.51 9.80
CA ALA A 23 16.69 -13.82 9.12
C ALA A 23 16.53 -14.34 7.67
N SER A 24 15.36 -14.84 7.29
CA SER A 24 15.09 -15.35 5.94
C SER A 24 14.35 -14.37 5.04
N LYS A 25 13.74 -13.31 5.59
CA LYS A 25 12.89 -12.37 4.85
C LYS A 25 13.60 -11.76 3.65
N GLU A 26 14.80 -11.20 3.85
CA GLU A 26 15.54 -10.54 2.76
C GLU A 26 15.90 -11.48 1.62
N LYS A 27 16.33 -12.71 1.94
CA LYS A 27 16.65 -13.71 0.92
C LYS A 27 15.40 -14.02 0.10
N VAL A 28 14.29 -14.37 0.75
CA VAL A 28 13.04 -14.72 0.07
C VAL A 28 12.51 -13.57 -0.78
N ILE A 29 12.55 -12.32 -0.28
CA ILE A 29 12.16 -11.15 -1.07
C ILE A 29 13.02 -11.02 -2.32
N LYS A 30 14.35 -11.17 -2.22
CA LYS A 30 15.25 -11.12 -3.38
C LYS A 30 14.96 -12.22 -4.39
N ASP A 31 14.70 -13.44 -3.94
CA ASP A 31 14.35 -14.56 -4.82
C ASP A 31 13.05 -14.27 -5.59
N ILE A 32 12.02 -13.72 -4.91
CA ILE A 32 10.77 -13.32 -5.55
C ILE A 32 10.98 -12.17 -6.55
N LEU A 33 11.82 -11.16 -6.21
CA LEU A 33 12.14 -10.05 -7.10
C LEU A 33 12.90 -10.50 -8.36
N GLN A 34 13.47 -11.69 -8.37
CA GLN A 34 14.09 -12.30 -9.56
C GLN A 34 13.11 -13.15 -10.37
N ALA A 35 12.06 -13.67 -9.75
CA ALA A 35 11.14 -14.66 -10.31
C ALA A 35 10.05 -14.10 -11.22
N PHE A 36 9.90 -12.76 -11.36
CA PHE A 36 8.88 -12.19 -12.23
C PHE A 36 9.45 -11.58 -13.52
N ASN A 37 8.64 -11.56 -14.60
CA ASN A 37 8.97 -10.92 -15.86
C ASN A 37 8.41 -9.49 -15.96
N LYS A 38 7.13 -9.28 -15.63
CA LYS A 38 6.43 -7.98 -15.83
C LYS A 38 6.05 -7.31 -14.53
N LEU A 39 5.35 -8.03 -13.64
CA LEU A 39 4.75 -7.46 -12.44
C LEU A 39 4.88 -8.38 -11.24
N VAL A 40 5.28 -7.83 -10.10
CA VAL A 40 5.15 -8.49 -8.80
C VAL A 40 4.38 -7.61 -7.83
N ILE A 41 3.50 -8.22 -7.04
CA ILE A 41 2.69 -7.54 -6.01
C ILE A 41 2.93 -8.24 -4.68
N PHE A 42 3.37 -7.48 -3.69
CA PHE A 42 3.44 -7.92 -2.30
C PHE A 42 2.29 -7.29 -1.54
N ILE A 43 1.55 -8.11 -0.78
CA ILE A 43 0.45 -7.70 0.08
C ILE A 43 0.73 -8.22 1.48
N GLU A 44 0.68 -7.35 2.47
CA GLU A 44 0.92 -7.67 3.88
C GLU A 44 -0.19 -7.08 4.76
N PRO A 45 -0.37 -7.53 6.00
CA PRO A 45 -1.34 -6.93 6.91
C PRO A 45 -1.16 -5.41 7.02
N GLY A 46 -2.26 -4.67 7.14
CA GLY A 46 -2.25 -3.21 7.32
C GLY A 46 -1.85 -2.77 8.73
N THR A 47 -0.88 -3.45 9.32
CA THR A 47 -0.28 -3.21 10.62
C THR A 47 1.08 -2.53 10.48
N PRO A 48 1.66 -1.94 11.55
CA PRO A 48 3.03 -1.44 11.52
C PRO A 48 4.05 -2.49 11.07
N GLU A 49 3.91 -3.73 11.51
CA GLU A 49 4.80 -4.84 11.15
C GLU A 49 4.68 -5.20 9.65
N GLY A 50 3.44 -5.38 9.14
CA GLY A 50 3.21 -5.64 7.72
C GLY A 50 3.73 -4.52 6.83
N PHE A 51 3.55 -3.26 7.25
CA PHE A 51 4.12 -2.12 6.54
C PHE A 51 5.67 -2.12 6.57
N ASN A 52 6.30 -2.50 7.67
CA ASN A 52 7.76 -2.64 7.74
C ASN A 52 8.28 -3.72 6.79
N ASN A 53 7.54 -4.81 6.59
CA ASN A 53 7.86 -5.80 5.56
C ASN A 53 7.77 -5.18 4.15
N ILE A 54 6.74 -4.38 3.87
CA ILE A 54 6.62 -3.65 2.59
C ILE A 54 7.77 -2.65 2.40
N ARG A 55 8.22 -1.96 3.45
CA ARG A 55 9.40 -1.06 3.37
C ARG A 55 10.68 -1.83 3.02
N LYS A 56 10.86 -3.05 3.55
CA LYS A 56 12.00 -3.93 3.17
C LYS A 56 11.93 -4.29 1.69
N VAL A 57 10.75 -4.68 1.22
CA VAL A 57 10.53 -4.96 -0.22
C VAL A 57 10.84 -3.73 -1.07
N GLN A 58 10.37 -2.54 -0.66
CA GLN A 58 10.62 -1.28 -1.35
C GLN A 58 12.12 -1.00 -1.50
N ARG A 59 12.87 -1.08 -0.40
CA ARG A 59 14.33 -0.87 -0.38
C ARG A 59 15.04 -1.84 -1.34
N LEU A 60 14.75 -3.13 -1.23
CA LEU A 60 15.37 -4.17 -2.07
C LEU A 60 15.01 -4.02 -3.55
N ALA A 61 13.80 -3.55 -3.88
CA ALA A 61 13.40 -3.25 -5.25
C ALA A 61 14.20 -2.07 -5.84
N ILE A 62 14.37 -1.00 -5.06
CA ILE A 62 15.17 0.18 -5.44
C ILE A 62 16.64 -0.23 -5.66
N GLU A 63 17.23 -0.98 -4.72
CA GLU A 63 18.59 -1.51 -4.84
C GLU A 63 18.77 -2.40 -6.10
N SER A 64 17.70 -3.07 -6.53
CA SER A 64 17.68 -3.92 -7.73
C SER A 64 17.32 -3.17 -9.02
N ASN A 65 17.24 -1.84 -9.00
CA ASN A 65 16.84 -0.98 -10.12
C ASN A 65 15.47 -1.36 -10.73
N LEU A 66 14.53 -1.83 -9.91
CA LEU A 66 13.15 -2.12 -10.29
C LEU A 66 12.27 -0.88 -10.05
N ASN A 67 11.15 -0.80 -10.77
CA ASN A 67 10.27 0.35 -10.73
C ASN A 67 9.06 0.09 -9.83
N ILE A 68 8.85 0.95 -8.83
CA ILE A 68 7.67 0.94 -7.99
C ILE A 68 6.53 1.62 -8.76
N ILE A 69 5.41 0.91 -8.93
CA ILE A 69 4.27 1.41 -9.70
C ILE A 69 3.03 1.72 -8.86
N ALA A 70 2.94 1.14 -7.67
CA ALA A 70 1.90 1.44 -6.67
C ALA A 70 2.33 0.94 -5.28
N PRO A 71 1.82 1.53 -4.19
CA PRO A 71 0.97 2.72 -4.11
C PRO A 71 1.78 4.02 -4.18
N CYS A 72 3.12 3.93 -4.08
CA CYS A 72 4.01 5.09 -4.03
C CYS A 72 4.04 5.83 -5.37
N THR A 73 4.09 7.15 -5.31
CA THR A 73 4.23 8.05 -6.48
C THR A 73 5.68 8.47 -6.71
N CYS A 74 6.63 7.83 -6.01
CA CYS A 74 8.07 8.09 -6.11
C CYS A 74 8.87 6.79 -6.17
N GLN A 75 10.11 6.90 -6.60
CA GLN A 75 11.09 5.80 -6.70
C GLN A 75 12.15 5.87 -5.59
N THR A 76 11.82 6.52 -4.47
CA THR A 76 12.71 6.67 -3.31
C THR A 76 12.17 5.88 -2.13
N GLU A 77 12.99 5.68 -1.11
CA GLU A 77 12.54 5.08 0.14
C GLU A 77 11.42 5.91 0.80
N CYS A 78 10.58 5.21 1.56
CA CYS A 78 9.43 5.83 2.22
C CYS A 78 9.87 6.78 3.33
N SER A 79 9.39 8.02 3.28
CA SER A 79 9.68 9.08 4.26
C SER A 79 8.72 9.12 5.46
N LEU A 80 7.78 8.17 5.57
CA LEU A 80 6.92 8.09 6.75
C LEU A 80 7.75 7.87 8.02
N PRO A 81 7.42 8.55 9.13
CA PRO A 81 8.04 8.31 10.44
C PRO A 81 7.91 6.85 10.89
N VAL A 82 8.72 6.44 11.86
CA VAL A 82 8.74 5.05 12.36
C VAL A 82 7.44 4.69 13.09
N ASP A 83 6.77 5.67 13.67
CA ASP A 83 5.50 5.54 14.40
C ASP A 83 4.25 5.66 13.50
N ASP A 84 4.45 5.85 12.18
CA ASP A 84 3.36 5.92 11.22
C ASP A 84 3.54 4.88 10.10
N TRP A 85 2.44 4.39 9.52
CA TRP A 85 2.47 3.36 8.47
C TRP A 85 1.43 3.61 7.40
N CYS A 86 1.79 3.29 6.15
CA CYS A 86 0.89 3.37 5.00
C CYS A 86 0.08 2.08 4.87
N HIS A 87 -1.24 2.21 4.72
CA HIS A 87 -2.12 1.10 4.44
C HIS A 87 -3.29 1.55 3.56
N SER A 88 -3.90 0.61 2.89
CA SER A 88 -5.18 0.77 2.18
C SER A 88 -6.27 0.08 2.96
N ILE A 89 -7.52 0.46 2.69
CA ILE A 89 -8.70 -0.12 3.34
C ILE A 89 -9.67 -0.57 2.25
N VAL A 90 -10.13 -1.81 2.34
CA VAL A 90 -11.17 -2.36 1.48
C VAL A 90 -12.30 -2.90 2.32
N ARG A 91 -13.53 -2.61 1.92
CA ARG A 91 -14.72 -3.20 2.53
C ARG A 91 -15.03 -4.54 1.90
N VAL A 92 -15.04 -5.58 2.73
CA VAL A 92 -15.33 -6.97 2.32
C VAL A 92 -16.64 -7.42 2.95
N GLU A 93 -17.49 -8.06 2.16
CA GLU A 93 -18.72 -8.67 2.67
C GLU A 93 -18.40 -9.91 3.49
N ARG A 94 -19.01 -10.02 4.67
CA ARG A 94 -18.88 -11.19 5.53
C ARG A 94 -19.80 -12.31 5.04
N SER A 95 -19.24 -13.48 4.79
CA SER A 95 -20.04 -14.68 4.58
C SER A 95 -20.82 -15.06 5.84
N LYS A 96 -21.85 -15.92 5.70
CA LYS A 96 -22.62 -16.43 6.85
C LYS A 96 -21.73 -17.13 7.88
N VAL A 97 -20.74 -17.89 7.42
CA VAL A 97 -19.75 -18.56 8.28
C VAL A 97 -18.89 -17.54 9.02
N HIS A 98 -18.42 -16.50 8.34
CA HIS A 98 -17.63 -15.42 8.93
C HIS A 98 -18.39 -14.68 10.05
N LYS A 99 -19.68 -14.41 9.82
CA LYS A 99 -20.55 -13.80 10.86
C LYS A 99 -20.69 -14.70 12.07
N PHE A 100 -20.92 -15.99 11.85
CA PHE A 100 -21.09 -16.97 12.92
C PHE A 100 -19.82 -17.11 13.77
N VAL A 101 -18.65 -17.25 13.14
CA VAL A 101 -17.37 -17.44 13.85
C VAL A 101 -16.94 -16.19 14.64
N LYS A 102 -17.22 -14.98 14.11
CA LYS A 102 -16.83 -13.70 14.75
C LYS A 102 -17.94 -13.12 15.65
N ASP A 103 -19.08 -13.78 15.81
CA ASP A 103 -20.27 -13.29 16.54
C ASP A 103 -20.61 -11.83 16.14
N ALA A 104 -20.70 -11.59 14.83
CA ALA A 104 -20.75 -10.24 14.29
C ALA A 104 -22.05 -9.98 13.53
N ASP A 105 -22.81 -8.97 13.98
CA ASP A 105 -24.08 -8.56 13.36
C ASP A 105 -23.88 -7.79 12.05
N VAL A 106 -22.74 -7.11 11.91
CA VAL A 106 -22.47 -6.25 10.75
C VAL A 106 -22.14 -7.10 9.51
N PRO A 107 -22.79 -6.83 8.35
CA PRO A 107 -22.63 -7.65 7.14
C PRO A 107 -21.30 -7.45 6.41
N TYR A 108 -20.43 -6.56 6.86
CA TYR A 108 -19.13 -6.24 6.22
C TYR A 108 -18.01 -6.08 7.26
N GLU A 109 -16.78 -6.11 6.77
CA GLU A 109 -15.57 -5.83 7.53
C GLU A 109 -14.66 -4.91 6.70
N ASP A 110 -14.05 -3.92 7.33
CA ASP A 110 -13.07 -3.06 6.68
C ASP A 110 -11.68 -3.66 6.91
N GLU A 111 -11.18 -4.36 5.89
CA GLU A 111 -9.87 -4.99 5.90
C GLU A 111 -8.78 -3.97 5.56
N LYS A 112 -7.74 -3.93 6.40
CA LYS A 112 -6.56 -3.08 6.18
C LYS A 112 -5.41 -3.93 5.67
N PHE A 113 -4.75 -3.44 4.63
CA PHE A 113 -3.56 -4.07 4.07
C PHE A 113 -2.54 -3.03 3.61
N SER A 114 -1.28 -3.39 3.68
CA SER A 114 -0.17 -2.67 3.08
C SER A 114 0.27 -3.42 1.83
N TYR A 115 0.61 -2.72 0.75
CA TYR A 115 1.03 -3.38 -0.48
C TYR A 115 2.06 -2.57 -1.24
N ILE A 116 2.77 -3.26 -2.14
CA ILE A 116 3.63 -2.65 -3.13
C ILE A 116 3.56 -3.44 -4.43
N ALA A 117 3.43 -2.74 -5.54
CA ALA A 117 3.49 -3.30 -6.88
C ALA A 117 4.75 -2.78 -7.58
N ILE A 118 5.49 -3.71 -8.18
CA ILE A 118 6.82 -3.47 -8.74
C ILE A 118 6.85 -4.03 -10.16
N SER A 119 7.40 -3.26 -11.10
CA SER A 119 7.55 -3.63 -12.51
C SER A 119 9.01 -3.52 -12.95
N ARG A 120 9.37 -4.27 -13.98
CA ARG A 120 10.63 -4.07 -14.72
C ARG A 120 10.54 -2.89 -15.66
N GLU A 121 9.35 -2.58 -16.14
CA GLU A 121 9.11 -1.43 -17.02
C GLU A 121 8.91 -0.15 -16.22
N LYS A 122 9.44 0.96 -16.76
CA LYS A 122 9.26 2.27 -16.17
C LYS A 122 7.85 2.78 -16.47
N ILE A 123 7.04 2.97 -15.44
CA ILE A 123 5.71 3.54 -15.53
C ILE A 123 5.72 4.89 -14.83
N ASN A 124 5.23 5.93 -15.49
CA ASN A 124 5.11 7.24 -14.88
C ASN A 124 3.95 7.25 -13.89
N ASN A 125 4.29 7.35 -12.62
CA ASN A 125 3.34 7.59 -11.54
C ASN A 125 3.40 9.07 -11.16
N SER A 126 2.27 9.75 -11.23
CA SER A 126 2.14 11.15 -10.81
C SER A 126 0.93 11.34 -9.91
N GLY A 127 0.93 12.37 -9.10
CA GLY A 127 -0.13 12.72 -8.17
C GLY A 127 0.28 12.53 -6.71
N ALA A 128 -0.61 12.92 -5.81
CA ALA A 128 -0.42 12.71 -4.38
C ALA A 128 -1.38 11.61 -3.88
N ARG A 129 -0.87 10.71 -3.04
CA ARG A 129 -1.65 9.62 -2.44
C ARG A 129 -2.23 10.06 -1.10
N ILE A 130 -3.53 9.85 -0.90
CA ILE A 130 -4.18 10.08 0.39
C ILE A 130 -3.81 8.94 1.36
N LEU A 131 -3.16 9.30 2.48
CA LEU A 131 -2.65 8.34 3.47
C LEU A 131 -3.67 7.96 4.55
N ARG A 132 -4.68 8.80 4.76
CA ARG A 132 -5.75 8.60 5.76
C ARG A 132 -7.07 9.10 5.18
N HIS A 133 -8.18 8.58 5.68
CA HIS A 133 -9.49 9.15 5.31
C HIS A 133 -9.50 10.66 5.56
N PRO A 134 -9.96 11.45 4.57
CA PRO A 134 -10.08 12.89 4.75
C PRO A 134 -10.94 13.24 5.96
N ASN A 135 -10.45 14.15 6.80
CA ASN A 135 -11.24 14.66 7.92
C ASN A 135 -12.11 15.82 7.43
N ILE A 136 -13.40 15.55 7.26
CA ILE A 136 -14.37 16.46 6.65
C ILE A 136 -15.10 17.26 7.71
N SER A 137 -14.97 18.58 7.65
CA SER A 137 -15.71 19.56 8.46
C SER A 137 -16.64 20.40 7.59
N SER A 138 -17.51 21.20 8.21
CA SER A 138 -18.49 22.01 7.48
C SER A 138 -17.86 23.07 6.55
N GLY A 139 -16.65 23.54 6.84
CA GLY A 139 -15.96 24.60 6.09
C GLY A 139 -14.66 24.19 5.41
N PHE A 140 -14.06 23.08 5.83
CA PHE A 140 -12.75 22.64 5.35
C PHE A 140 -12.61 21.12 5.40
N ILE A 141 -11.62 20.60 4.67
CA ILE A 141 -11.21 19.19 4.69
C ILE A 141 -9.71 19.15 5.00
N LYS A 142 -9.31 18.39 6.02
CA LYS A 142 -7.91 18.09 6.28
C LYS A 142 -7.55 16.75 5.67
N VAL A 143 -6.42 16.70 4.94
CA VAL A 143 -5.89 15.50 4.33
C VAL A 143 -4.41 15.35 4.64
N LYS A 144 -3.99 14.11 4.86
CA LYS A 144 -2.57 13.73 4.93
C LYS A 144 -2.21 13.04 3.62
N LEU A 145 -1.18 13.54 2.95
CA LEU A 145 -0.80 13.15 1.60
C LEU A 145 0.63 12.64 1.57
N CYS A 146 0.91 11.70 0.69
CA CYS A 146 2.25 11.40 0.19
C CYS A 146 2.34 11.94 -1.24
N ASN A 147 3.08 13.02 -1.42
CA ASN A 147 3.26 13.70 -2.70
C ASN A 147 4.70 13.51 -3.15
N ASN A 148 4.91 12.67 -4.14
CA ASN A 148 6.23 12.36 -4.69
C ASN A 148 7.28 12.06 -3.59
N GLY A 149 6.89 11.26 -2.59
CA GLY A 149 7.74 10.89 -1.46
C GLY A 149 7.72 11.85 -0.26
N SER A 150 7.22 13.07 -0.40
CA SER A 150 7.04 14.01 0.71
C SER A 150 5.72 13.81 1.44
N ILE A 151 5.73 13.84 2.75
CA ILE A 151 4.53 13.74 3.58
C ILE A 151 4.02 15.16 3.88
N GLU A 152 2.78 15.43 3.50
CA GLU A 152 2.16 16.75 3.61
C GLU A 152 0.81 16.65 4.33
N GLU A 153 0.53 17.62 5.19
CA GLU A 153 -0.83 17.87 5.69
C GLU A 153 -1.41 19.11 5.01
N LYS A 154 -2.54 18.94 4.33
CA LYS A 154 -3.18 20.02 3.58
C LYS A 154 -4.59 20.27 4.10
N THR A 155 -4.92 21.55 4.29
CA THR A 155 -6.29 21.99 4.60
C THR A 155 -6.89 22.61 3.34
N ILE A 156 -7.95 21.99 2.83
CA ILE A 156 -8.68 22.42 1.64
C ILE A 156 -9.98 23.07 2.08
N THR A 157 -10.20 24.31 1.67
CA THR A 157 -11.35 25.11 2.09
C THR A 157 -12.44 25.15 1.00
N LYS A 158 -13.65 25.55 1.37
CA LYS A 158 -14.76 25.76 0.39
C LYS A 158 -14.44 26.80 -0.69
N LYS A 159 -13.42 27.65 -0.49
CA LYS A 159 -12.97 28.62 -1.51
C LYS A 159 -12.39 27.90 -2.73
N GLU A 160 -11.76 26.74 -2.52
CA GLU A 160 -11.20 25.85 -3.56
C GLU A 160 -12.29 24.89 -4.09
N LYS A 161 -13.35 25.44 -4.64
CA LYS A 161 -14.64 24.76 -4.93
C LYS A 161 -14.49 23.36 -5.57
N ASP A 162 -13.69 23.24 -6.63
CA ASP A 162 -13.57 22.00 -7.39
C ASP A 162 -12.72 20.95 -6.65
N LEU A 163 -11.61 21.40 -6.08
CA LEU A 163 -10.75 20.55 -5.27
C LEU A 163 -11.49 20.04 -4.01
N PHE A 164 -12.24 20.91 -3.34
CA PHE A 164 -13.06 20.56 -2.19
C PHE A 164 -14.09 19.46 -2.53
N LYS A 165 -14.81 19.62 -3.67
CA LYS A 165 -15.79 18.63 -4.13
C LYS A 165 -15.13 17.30 -4.47
N LYS A 166 -13.96 17.33 -5.13
CA LYS A 166 -13.18 16.14 -5.48
C LYS A 166 -12.76 15.40 -4.22
N VAL A 167 -12.05 16.08 -3.32
CA VAL A 167 -11.45 15.48 -2.13
C VAL A 167 -12.49 14.95 -1.14
N LYS A 168 -13.67 15.58 -1.06
CA LYS A 168 -14.78 15.08 -0.24
C LYS A 168 -15.22 13.65 -0.57
N LYS A 169 -14.98 13.17 -1.80
CA LYS A 169 -15.36 11.84 -2.26
C LYS A 169 -14.22 10.82 -2.16
N LEU A 170 -13.00 11.27 -1.93
CA LEU A 170 -11.81 10.44 -1.89
C LEU A 170 -11.66 9.74 -0.54
N LYS A 171 -10.97 8.61 -0.58
CA LYS A 171 -10.69 7.74 0.57
C LYS A 171 -9.20 7.54 0.76
N CYS A 172 -8.83 6.90 1.86
CA CYS A 172 -7.47 6.40 2.08
C CYS A 172 -7.04 5.52 0.90
N GLY A 173 -5.86 5.79 0.33
CA GLY A 173 -5.33 5.08 -0.82
C GLY A 173 -5.63 5.71 -2.18
N ASP A 174 -6.58 6.67 -2.29
CA ASP A 174 -6.88 7.34 -3.55
C ASP A 174 -5.81 8.34 -3.97
N LEU A 175 -5.75 8.63 -5.29
CA LEU A 175 -4.91 9.69 -5.87
C LEU A 175 -5.69 10.99 -6.03
N ILE A 176 -5.03 12.10 -5.73
CA ILE A 176 -5.56 13.46 -5.87
C ILE A 176 -4.86 14.23 -7.00
#